data_5d6716fd2918da41e69e16ac3c5ed4e4
#
_entry.id   5d6716fd2918da41e69e16ac3c5ed4e4
#
_cell.length_a   1.000
_cell.length_b   1.000
_cell.length_c   1.000
_cell.angle_alpha   90.00
_cell.angle_beta   90.00
_cell.angle_gamma   90.00
#
_symmetry.space_group_name_H-M   'P 1'
#
loop_
_entity.id
_entity.type
_entity.pdbx_description
1 polymer ?
#
loop_
_entity_poly.entity_id
_entity_poly.type
_entity_poly.pdbx_seq_one_letter_code
_entity_poly.pdbx_strand_id
1 'polypeptide(L)'
;MKKRPNHTTRTLFPLLLALLLLITGFGSGIAPAAHAEEAEPNAADGIRPEAVFRVSTVDELLDAIGPDRVIQLEDGEYNLTQARTYGDVSAGEYWHWVDSWDGYQLVIRNVAGLWLEGSDVQNCSIVTEPRYANVLAADSCDDLHISNLTAGHTPGEGYCSGGVLDFYSCSRVRVQNCDLYGCGTYGITASESLSIIAENTVIHDCTYGAIETFNCEDVRFVDGEIRHCGYSKEHESDWYAFNLLHAHGCNGFAVLNTEISGNNTQTLFQSSYTQGFLISGCSVRDNIVGQYDWGGMFFVSGQPVTVSGTEFVGNQLTGPFFHADADTPTATVPVVDENGMGMDQAALEGMRRVPCDADSYTFSFTVEYFPEEDQQATGEATVSHVTTADEFLAAIGSNSVIYVDAPLIDLSTAGNYGGAGGVNYYWMEVYDGPCLVIQGVRNLKIIGQGKDITTLQATPRYADVLRFDSCSGIGISDLTAGHLREAPGSCAGDVFEFTGCRDVEIANCGLFGCGVNGIGASDSSDFIIRDTEIYECSEYGANLWNCSHFLFQNCRIHDCYANGLMLTGTDHILWNTEQVYDGVFEPADENASVTKYGLERPL
;
A
#
# COMPACT_ATOMS: atom_id res chain seq x y z
N MET A 1 24.71 54.24 23.85
CA MET A 1 26.09 54.79 23.91
C MET A 1 27.08 53.77 23.41
N LYS A 2 27.84 54.14 22.36
CA LYS A 2 29.15 53.70 21.91
C LYS A 2 29.27 52.22 21.45
N LYS A 3 29.44 51.91 20.22
CA LYS A 3 30.30 52.22 19.08
C LYS A 3 31.03 50.92 18.65
N ARG A 4 30.79 50.56 17.37
CA ARG A 4 31.61 49.60 16.57
C ARG A 4 33.09 50.10 16.48
N PRO A 5 34.06 49.25 16.04
CA PRO A 5 34.33 49.27 14.62
C PRO A 5 34.65 47.93 13.96
N ASN A 6 34.51 47.99 12.62
CA ASN A 6 34.94 47.08 11.57
C ASN A 6 36.47 46.85 11.54
N HIS A 7 36.89 45.70 10.99
CA HIS A 7 37.93 45.69 9.96
C HIS A 7 37.84 44.44 9.04
N THR A 8 37.77 44.75 7.78
CA THR A 8 37.94 43.99 6.54
C THR A 8 39.40 43.62 6.29
N THR A 9 39.64 42.47 5.61
CA THR A 9 40.63 42.24 4.52
C THR A 9 40.44 40.84 3.97
N ARG A 10 40.05 40.71 2.81
CA ARG A 10 40.45 40.44 1.40
C ARG A 10 41.78 39.71 1.21
N THR A 11 41.73 38.58 0.46
CA THR A 11 42.56 38.18 -0.70
C THR A 11 42.10 36.83 -1.18
N LEU A 12 41.47 36.67 -2.36
CA LEU A 12 41.95 36.58 -3.75
C LEU A 12 42.62 35.25 -4.12
N PHE A 13 41.89 34.45 -4.88
CA PHE A 13 42.11 33.60 -6.06
C PHE A 13 43.55 33.12 -6.40
N PRO A 14 43.68 31.93 -7.09
CA PRO A 14 43.52 31.93 -8.54
C PRO A 14 42.74 30.77 -9.18
N LEU A 15 42.05 31.13 -10.26
CA LEU A 15 41.64 30.32 -11.41
C LEU A 15 42.87 29.83 -12.21
N LEU A 16 42.75 28.62 -12.83
CA LEU A 16 43.27 28.27 -14.17
C LEU A 16 42.68 26.90 -14.51
N LEU A 17 41.79 26.82 -15.47
CA LEU A 17 41.93 26.71 -16.94
C LEU A 17 41.95 25.25 -17.41
N ALA A 18 40.89 24.77 -18.03
CA ALA A 18 40.97 24.05 -19.29
C ALA A 18 39.60 24.06 -19.97
N LEU A 19 39.59 24.79 -21.06
CA LEU A 19 38.58 24.94 -22.09
C LEU A 19 38.85 23.92 -23.22
N LEU A 20 37.80 23.57 -23.97
CA LEU A 20 37.68 22.82 -25.26
C LEU A 20 37.36 21.32 -25.09
N LEU A 21 36.17 20.90 -25.54
CA LEU A 21 35.70 20.85 -26.92
C LEU A 21 34.17 20.65 -26.96
N LEU A 22 33.50 21.58 -27.59
CA LEU A 22 32.20 21.40 -28.22
C LEU A 22 32.37 20.52 -29.47
N ILE A 23 31.53 19.52 -29.67
CA ILE A 23 30.92 19.15 -30.97
C ILE A 23 29.79 18.16 -30.74
N THR A 24 28.56 18.63 -30.98
CA THR A 24 27.38 18.04 -31.63
C THR A 24 27.07 16.55 -31.46
N GLY A 25 25.90 16.30 -30.93
CA GLY A 25 25.20 15.04 -31.08
C GLY A 25 23.89 15.06 -30.26
N PHE A 26 22.82 15.56 -30.85
CA PHE A 26 21.47 15.24 -30.39
C PHE A 26 21.28 13.71 -30.50
N GLY A 27 21.20 13.06 -29.36
CA GLY A 27 20.80 11.69 -29.23
C GLY A 27 20.04 11.58 -27.92
N SER A 28 18.72 11.55 -28.01
CA SER A 28 17.84 11.10 -26.95
C SER A 28 18.19 9.63 -26.62
N GLY A 29 19.08 9.45 -25.68
CA GLY A 29 19.41 8.16 -25.09
C GLY A 29 18.67 8.05 -23.78
N ILE A 30 17.53 7.37 -23.82
CA ILE A 30 16.96 6.70 -22.65
C ILE A 30 18.08 5.81 -22.14
N ALA A 31 18.53 6.02 -20.91
CA ALA A 31 19.44 5.09 -20.25
C ALA A 31 18.71 3.72 -20.20
N PRO A 32 19.37 2.64 -20.62
CA PRO A 32 18.76 1.33 -20.45
C PRO A 32 18.57 1.11 -18.96
N ALA A 33 17.36 0.64 -18.59
CA ALA A 33 17.10 0.09 -17.28
C ALA A 33 18.22 -0.88 -16.94
N ALA A 34 18.81 -0.71 -15.77
CA ALA A 34 19.77 -1.67 -15.27
C ALA A 34 19.04 -3.02 -15.23
N HIS A 35 19.44 -3.93 -16.12
CA HIS A 35 19.13 -5.32 -15.92
C HIS A 35 19.55 -5.64 -14.48
N ALA A 36 18.66 -6.24 -13.70
CA ALA A 36 19.04 -6.93 -12.50
C ALA A 36 20.02 -8.02 -12.97
N GLU A 37 21.31 -7.69 -12.98
CA GLU A 37 22.37 -8.67 -13.00
C GLU A 37 22.07 -9.55 -11.78
N GLU A 38 21.93 -10.86 -11.98
CA GLU A 38 22.01 -11.82 -10.88
C GLU A 38 23.18 -11.34 -10.05
N ALA A 39 22.89 -10.81 -8.86
CA ALA A 39 23.91 -10.28 -8.00
C ALA A 39 24.82 -11.46 -7.68
N GLU A 40 25.96 -11.50 -8.34
CA GLU A 40 27.07 -12.32 -7.87
C GLU A 40 27.14 -12.14 -6.36
N PRO A 41 27.28 -13.18 -5.55
CA PRO A 41 27.39 -13.05 -4.10
C PRO A 41 28.50 -12.01 -3.85
N ASN A 42 28.07 -10.86 -3.37
CA ASN A 42 28.96 -9.74 -3.13
C ASN A 42 30.04 -10.23 -2.15
N ALA A 43 31.29 -9.99 -2.48
CA ALA A 43 32.47 -10.31 -1.66
C ALA A 43 32.52 -9.54 -0.32
N ALA A 44 31.39 -9.43 0.35
CA ALA A 44 31.20 -8.86 1.68
C ALA A 44 30.71 -9.93 2.68
N ASP A 45 30.85 -11.21 2.36
CA ASP A 45 30.71 -12.25 3.36
C ASP A 45 31.85 -12.06 4.36
N GLY A 46 31.51 -11.70 5.60
CA GLY A 46 32.47 -11.62 6.67
C GLY A 46 33.29 -12.90 6.74
N ILE A 47 34.58 -12.78 7.00
CA ILE A 47 35.42 -13.99 7.19
C ILE A 47 34.96 -14.63 8.49
N ARG A 48 34.44 -15.87 8.40
CA ARG A 48 34.02 -16.61 9.59
C ARG A 48 35.14 -16.67 10.62
N PRO A 49 34.91 -16.24 11.85
CA PRO A 49 35.94 -16.23 12.91
C PRO A 49 36.51 -17.62 13.19
N GLU A 50 37.80 -17.68 13.53
CA GLU A 50 38.47 -18.95 13.87
C GLU A 50 38.16 -19.41 15.31
N ALA A 51 37.86 -18.45 16.22
CA ALA A 51 37.57 -18.78 17.61
C ALA A 51 36.16 -19.35 17.78
N VAL A 52 36.05 -20.61 18.16
CA VAL A 52 34.78 -21.31 18.33
C VAL A 52 34.53 -21.67 19.79
N PHE A 53 33.38 -21.24 20.30
CA PHE A 53 32.90 -21.52 21.64
C PHE A 53 31.67 -22.42 21.54
N ARG A 54 31.72 -23.62 22.10
CA ARG A 54 30.58 -24.50 22.21
C ARG A 54 29.87 -24.27 23.53
N VAL A 55 28.57 -24.10 23.49
CA VAL A 55 27.76 -23.78 24.65
C VAL A 55 26.53 -24.68 24.70
N SER A 56 26.13 -25.05 25.92
CA SER A 56 24.98 -25.93 26.19
C SER A 56 23.98 -25.33 27.17
N THR A 57 24.28 -24.15 27.71
CA THR A 57 23.43 -23.44 28.65
C THR A 57 23.36 -21.96 28.32
N VAL A 58 22.29 -21.28 28.75
CA VAL A 58 22.13 -19.84 28.58
C VAL A 58 23.24 -19.03 29.24
N ASP A 59 23.75 -19.46 30.40
CA ASP A 59 24.88 -18.80 31.07
C ASP A 59 26.16 -18.88 30.25
N GLU A 60 26.47 -20.05 29.67
CA GLU A 60 27.61 -20.23 28.75
C GLU A 60 27.44 -19.40 27.49
N LEU A 61 26.23 -19.31 26.95
CA LEU A 61 25.92 -18.45 25.80
C LEU A 61 26.27 -16.99 26.12
N LEU A 62 25.77 -16.46 27.24
CA LEU A 62 26.03 -15.08 27.64
C LEU A 62 27.52 -14.80 27.92
N ASP A 63 28.20 -15.74 28.58
CA ASP A 63 29.65 -15.64 28.86
C ASP A 63 30.50 -15.69 27.56
N ALA A 64 29.98 -16.30 26.50
CA ALA A 64 30.64 -16.39 25.20
C ALA A 64 30.42 -15.19 24.28
N ILE A 65 29.44 -14.31 24.53
CA ILE A 65 29.18 -13.14 23.67
C ILE A 65 30.39 -12.21 23.65
N GLY A 66 30.90 -11.88 22.44
CA GLY A 66 32.01 -10.96 22.24
C GLY A 66 32.51 -10.96 20.78
N PRO A 67 33.50 -10.14 20.46
CA PRO A 67 33.96 -9.96 19.08
C PRO A 67 34.75 -11.14 18.51
N ASP A 68 34.79 -11.24 17.19
CA ASP A 68 35.61 -12.18 16.41
C ASP A 68 35.49 -13.63 16.87
N ARG A 69 34.28 -14.14 17.00
CA ARG A 69 34.02 -15.50 17.46
C ARG A 69 32.74 -16.12 16.93
N VAL A 70 32.75 -17.44 16.92
CA VAL A 70 31.59 -18.28 16.65
C VAL A 70 31.13 -18.89 17.96
N ILE A 71 29.85 -18.73 18.28
CA ILE A 71 29.19 -19.45 19.38
C ILE A 71 28.35 -20.56 18.74
N GLN A 72 28.77 -21.80 18.97
CA GLN A 72 28.02 -22.99 18.54
C GLN A 72 27.10 -23.45 19.67
N LEU A 73 25.81 -23.33 19.44
CA LEU A 73 24.79 -23.81 20.36
C LEU A 73 24.60 -25.32 20.17
N GLU A 74 24.75 -26.08 21.25
CA GLU A 74 24.36 -27.48 21.27
C GLU A 74 22.83 -27.62 21.27
N ASP A 75 22.31 -28.82 20.96
CA ASP A 75 20.88 -29.09 20.99
C ASP A 75 20.29 -28.74 22.37
N GLY A 76 19.23 -27.94 22.36
CA GLY A 76 18.54 -27.51 23.58
C GLY A 76 17.77 -26.19 23.43
N GLU A 77 17.03 -25.89 24.48
CA GLU A 77 16.34 -24.61 24.64
C GLU A 77 17.16 -23.66 25.50
N TYR A 78 17.51 -22.52 24.96
CA TYR A 78 18.20 -21.43 25.64
C TYR A 78 17.17 -20.39 26.08
N ASN A 79 16.52 -20.64 27.23
CA ASN A 79 15.56 -19.69 27.79
C ASN A 79 16.32 -18.56 28.52
N LEU A 80 16.30 -17.38 27.92
CA LEU A 80 17.06 -16.22 28.39
C LEU A 80 16.66 -15.78 29.79
N THR A 81 15.42 -16.03 30.22
CA THR A 81 14.94 -15.69 31.58
C THR A 81 15.54 -16.60 32.66
N GLN A 82 16.10 -17.75 32.27
CA GLN A 82 16.75 -18.67 33.18
C GLN A 82 18.24 -18.35 33.43
N ALA A 83 18.76 -17.30 32.78
CA ALA A 83 20.13 -16.87 33.02
C ALA A 83 20.34 -16.44 34.45
N ARG A 84 21.47 -16.86 35.05
CA ARG A 84 21.86 -16.49 36.42
C ARG A 84 21.95 -14.99 36.64
N THR A 85 22.25 -14.24 35.58
CA THR A 85 22.38 -12.77 35.57
C THR A 85 21.11 -12.07 35.10
N TYR A 86 20.01 -12.78 34.89
CA TYR A 86 18.78 -12.18 34.39
C TYR A 86 18.33 -10.99 35.23
N GLY A 87 18.15 -9.83 34.61
CA GLY A 87 17.80 -8.58 35.27
C GLY A 87 18.96 -7.81 35.93
N ASP A 88 20.18 -8.32 35.90
CA ASP A 88 21.36 -7.54 36.27
C ASP A 88 21.80 -6.65 35.13
N VAL A 89 21.31 -5.42 35.11
CA VAL A 89 21.60 -4.42 34.06
C VAL A 89 23.08 -4.02 33.96
N SER A 90 23.90 -4.43 34.94
CA SER A 90 25.35 -4.21 34.95
C SER A 90 26.16 -5.40 34.44
N ALA A 91 25.52 -6.54 34.16
CA ALA A 91 26.18 -7.73 33.67
C ALA A 91 26.59 -7.59 32.19
N GLY A 92 27.72 -8.22 31.85
CA GLY A 92 28.23 -8.31 30.49
C GLY A 92 29.03 -7.08 30.03
N GLU A 93 30.07 -7.34 29.27
CA GLU A 93 30.85 -6.30 28.57
C GLU A 93 30.24 -5.97 27.21
N TYR A 94 29.83 -6.98 26.45
CA TYR A 94 29.31 -6.90 25.10
C TYR A 94 27.81 -7.13 25.02
N TRP A 95 27.12 -7.20 26.14
CA TRP A 95 25.70 -7.34 26.27
C TRP A 95 25.21 -6.80 27.61
N HIS A 96 23.90 -6.54 27.72
CA HIS A 96 23.26 -6.13 28.97
C HIS A 96 21.78 -6.45 28.94
N TRP A 97 21.18 -6.47 30.14
CA TRP A 97 19.74 -6.56 30.28
C TRP A 97 19.12 -5.16 30.24
N VAL A 98 18.06 -5.01 29.47
CA VAL A 98 17.25 -3.78 29.40
C VAL A 98 15.88 -4.09 29.97
N ASP A 99 15.40 -3.26 30.88
CA ASP A 99 14.07 -3.36 31.48
C ASP A 99 13.00 -3.22 30.39
N SER A 100 12.10 -4.17 30.29
CA SER A 100 10.85 -4.13 29.55
C SER A 100 9.69 -4.20 30.55
N TRP A 101 8.49 -3.85 30.14
CA TRP A 101 7.34 -3.74 31.04
C TRP A 101 7.11 -4.96 31.95
N ASP A 102 7.38 -6.17 31.46
CA ASP A 102 7.09 -7.45 32.14
C ASP A 102 8.35 -8.30 32.41
N GLY A 103 9.53 -7.75 32.18
CA GLY A 103 10.79 -8.44 32.40
C GLY A 103 11.98 -7.71 31.82
N TYR A 104 12.95 -8.45 31.30
CA TYR A 104 14.15 -7.88 30.71
C TYR A 104 14.43 -8.51 29.35
N GLN A 105 14.92 -7.71 28.40
CA GLN A 105 15.43 -8.18 27.13
C GLN A 105 16.96 -8.20 27.11
N LEU A 106 17.52 -9.14 26.38
CA LEU A 106 18.95 -9.20 26.10
C LEU A 106 19.29 -8.28 24.95
N VAL A 107 20.22 -7.35 25.16
CA VAL A 107 20.78 -6.50 24.12
C VAL A 107 22.28 -6.79 23.96
N ILE A 108 22.67 -7.33 22.80
CA ILE A 108 24.06 -7.48 22.37
C ILE A 108 24.52 -6.12 21.84
N ARG A 109 25.70 -5.63 22.24
CA ARG A 109 26.13 -4.28 21.87
C ARG A 109 27.60 -4.18 21.53
N ASN A 110 27.90 -3.32 20.54
CA ASN A 110 29.27 -2.96 20.15
C ASN A 110 30.14 -4.20 19.85
N VAL A 111 29.58 -5.19 19.20
CA VAL A 111 30.27 -6.42 18.83
C VAL A 111 30.51 -6.45 17.33
N ALA A 112 31.71 -6.84 16.92
CA ALA A 112 32.05 -7.09 15.54
C ALA A 112 32.47 -8.55 15.35
N GLY A 113 31.99 -9.18 14.25
CA GLY A 113 32.37 -10.55 13.90
C GLY A 113 31.81 -11.58 14.89
N LEU A 114 30.53 -11.46 15.29
CA LEU A 114 29.87 -12.46 16.15
C LEU A 114 28.96 -13.37 15.33
N TRP A 115 29.25 -14.66 15.34
CA TRP A 115 28.44 -15.69 14.69
C TRP A 115 27.78 -16.57 15.73
N LEU A 116 26.44 -16.61 15.73
CA LEU A 116 25.61 -17.43 16.59
C LEU A 116 25.00 -18.54 15.76
N GLU A 117 25.52 -19.76 15.92
CA GLU A 117 25.17 -20.91 15.08
C GLU A 117 24.48 -21.99 15.92
N GLY A 118 23.21 -22.28 15.63
CA GLY A 118 22.51 -23.45 16.15
C GLY A 118 22.90 -24.73 15.39
N SER A 119 22.46 -25.86 15.90
CA SER A 119 22.61 -27.15 15.22
C SER A 119 21.63 -27.29 14.05
N ASP A 120 20.37 -27.01 14.30
CA ASP A 120 19.27 -26.88 13.34
C ASP A 120 18.02 -26.27 14.03
N VAL A 121 17.04 -25.88 13.21
CA VAL A 121 15.80 -25.23 13.67
C VAL A 121 14.87 -26.14 14.51
N GLN A 122 15.05 -27.46 14.48
CA GLN A 122 14.21 -28.38 15.24
C GLN A 122 14.75 -28.68 16.62
N ASN A 123 16.05 -28.57 16.78
CA ASN A 123 16.75 -29.02 17.98
C ASN A 123 17.37 -27.88 18.80
N CYS A 124 17.53 -26.70 18.22
CA CYS A 124 18.14 -25.55 18.90
C CYS A 124 17.21 -24.34 18.91
N SER A 125 16.88 -23.84 20.11
CA SER A 125 16.01 -22.69 20.24
C SER A 125 16.50 -21.67 21.26
N ILE A 126 16.33 -20.38 20.96
CA ILE A 126 16.50 -19.27 21.88
C ILE A 126 15.13 -18.67 22.17
N VAL A 127 14.74 -18.67 23.43
CA VAL A 127 13.42 -18.18 23.84
C VAL A 127 13.50 -17.19 24.99
N THR A 128 12.47 -16.34 25.07
CA THR A 128 12.26 -15.45 26.23
C THR A 128 10.82 -15.53 26.74
N GLU A 129 10.60 -15.27 28.02
CA GLU A 129 9.26 -15.31 28.60
C GLU A 129 8.55 -13.94 28.57
N PRO A 130 9.24 -12.79 28.83
CA PRO A 130 8.61 -11.48 28.77
C PRO A 130 8.10 -11.17 27.36
N ARG A 131 6.86 -10.70 27.28
CA ARG A 131 6.19 -10.47 25.99
C ARG A 131 6.39 -9.07 25.44
N TYR A 132 6.91 -8.16 26.29
CA TYR A 132 7.29 -6.81 25.90
C TYR A 132 8.79 -6.70 25.54
N ALA A 133 9.56 -7.77 25.76
CA ALA A 133 10.96 -7.87 25.39
C ALA A 133 11.11 -8.45 23.99
N ASN A 134 12.07 -7.95 23.20
CA ASN A 134 12.56 -8.68 22.03
C ASN A 134 13.30 -9.95 22.49
N VAL A 135 13.25 -11.01 21.68
CA VAL A 135 13.99 -12.23 22.02
C VAL A 135 15.49 -11.96 21.99
N LEU A 136 15.98 -11.38 20.90
CA LEU A 136 17.36 -10.89 20.78
C LEU A 136 17.35 -9.48 20.18
N ALA A 137 17.98 -8.56 20.88
CA ALA A 137 18.26 -7.23 20.34
C ALA A 137 19.76 -7.03 20.16
N ALA A 138 20.15 -6.31 19.11
CA ALA A 138 21.53 -5.92 18.84
C ALA A 138 21.63 -4.42 18.60
N ASP A 139 22.60 -3.78 19.26
CA ASP A 139 22.87 -2.35 19.15
C ASP A 139 24.31 -2.10 18.76
N SER A 140 24.50 -1.36 17.67
CA SER A 140 25.83 -0.95 17.17
C SER A 140 26.76 -2.15 16.93
N CYS A 141 26.21 -3.23 16.36
CA CYS A 141 26.96 -4.43 16.02
C CYS A 141 27.33 -4.44 14.53
N ASP A 142 28.46 -5.06 14.21
CA ASP A 142 28.94 -5.20 12.84
C ASP A 142 29.32 -6.65 12.55
N ASP A 143 28.94 -7.17 11.37
CA ASP A 143 29.19 -8.55 10.97
C ASP A 143 28.61 -9.57 11.97
N LEU A 144 27.28 -9.46 12.19
CA LEU A 144 26.52 -10.32 13.08
C LEU A 144 25.81 -11.40 12.26
N HIS A 145 26.08 -12.67 12.56
CA HIS A 145 25.43 -13.79 11.93
C HIS A 145 24.60 -14.58 12.94
N ILE A 146 23.36 -14.90 12.59
CA ILE A 146 22.44 -15.75 13.38
C ILE A 146 21.96 -16.85 12.44
N SER A 147 22.22 -18.11 12.77
CA SER A 147 21.89 -19.20 11.84
C SER A 147 21.50 -20.51 12.49
N ASN A 148 20.70 -21.29 11.74
CA ASN A 148 20.32 -22.68 12.06
C ASN A 148 19.67 -22.84 13.44
N LEU A 149 18.76 -21.95 13.81
CA LEU A 149 18.08 -21.99 15.10
C LEU A 149 16.64 -21.46 14.99
N THR A 150 15.86 -21.80 15.99
CA THR A 150 14.55 -21.22 16.22
C THR A 150 14.66 -20.10 17.26
N ALA A 151 13.96 -18.99 17.06
CA ALA A 151 13.86 -17.92 18.05
C ALA A 151 12.42 -17.45 18.22
N GLY A 152 11.99 -17.29 19.47
CA GLY A 152 10.62 -16.87 19.74
C GLY A 152 10.30 -16.65 21.21
N HIS A 153 9.07 -16.26 21.48
CA HIS A 153 8.58 -16.19 22.85
C HIS A 153 8.10 -17.55 23.32
N THR A 154 8.24 -17.83 24.61
CA THR A 154 7.67 -19.06 25.17
C THR A 154 6.16 -19.08 24.97
N PRO A 155 5.56 -20.26 24.69
CA PRO A 155 4.11 -20.35 24.53
C PRO A 155 3.35 -19.84 25.75
N GLY A 156 2.38 -18.99 25.56
CA GLY A 156 1.54 -18.42 26.60
C GLY A 156 0.52 -17.46 26.03
N GLU A 157 -0.52 -17.15 26.80
CA GLU A 157 -1.59 -16.25 26.40
C GLU A 157 -1.23 -14.79 26.62
N GLY A 158 -1.63 -13.88 25.71
CA GLY A 158 -1.61 -12.43 25.89
C GLY A 158 -0.85 -11.66 24.79
N TYR A 159 -1.00 -10.36 24.85
CA TYR A 159 -0.37 -9.44 23.92
C TYR A 159 1.14 -9.36 24.12
N CYS A 160 1.84 -9.18 23.01
CA CYS A 160 3.26 -8.86 23.01
C CYS A 160 3.50 -7.54 22.28
N SER A 161 4.43 -6.75 22.77
CA SER A 161 4.98 -5.59 22.06
C SER A 161 6.48 -5.75 21.79
N GLY A 162 7.08 -6.85 22.24
CA GLY A 162 8.43 -7.25 21.84
C GLY A 162 8.41 -8.05 20.56
N GLY A 163 9.39 -7.84 19.67
CA GLY A 163 9.63 -8.63 18.48
C GLY A 163 10.53 -9.83 18.72
N VAL A 164 10.91 -10.51 17.64
CA VAL A 164 11.86 -11.64 17.75
C VAL A 164 13.29 -11.12 17.67
N LEU A 165 13.71 -10.60 16.51
CA LEU A 165 15.03 -10.01 16.32
C LEU A 165 14.93 -8.52 16.10
N ASP A 166 15.75 -7.73 16.78
CA ASP A 166 15.77 -6.28 16.68
C ASP A 166 17.20 -5.76 16.47
N PHE A 167 17.41 -4.98 15.41
CA PHE A 167 18.71 -4.46 14.99
C PHE A 167 18.70 -2.93 14.96
N TYR A 168 19.45 -2.30 15.85
CA TYR A 168 19.61 -0.86 15.90
C TYR A 168 21.05 -0.47 15.58
N SER A 169 21.24 0.43 14.62
CA SER A 169 22.59 0.92 14.18
C SER A 169 23.56 -0.23 13.87
N CYS A 170 23.08 -1.34 13.36
CA CYS A 170 23.88 -2.51 13.01
C CYS A 170 24.29 -2.47 11.53
N SER A 171 25.38 -3.18 11.21
CA SER A 171 25.82 -3.36 9.83
C SER A 171 26.19 -4.80 9.53
N ARG A 172 25.99 -5.25 8.29
CA ARG A 172 26.29 -6.59 7.80
C ARG A 172 25.69 -7.70 8.69
N VAL A 173 24.37 -7.61 8.92
CA VAL A 173 23.63 -8.62 9.68
C VAL A 173 23.13 -9.71 8.72
N ARG A 174 23.35 -10.97 9.07
CA ARG A 174 22.81 -12.13 8.36
C ARG A 174 21.97 -12.99 9.30
N VAL A 175 20.77 -13.34 8.86
CA VAL A 175 19.88 -14.29 9.51
C VAL A 175 19.62 -15.42 8.53
N GLN A 176 20.08 -16.63 8.83
CA GLN A 176 20.11 -17.72 7.84
C GLN A 176 19.54 -19.01 8.39
N ASN A 177 18.66 -19.68 7.64
CA ASN A 177 18.05 -20.95 8.03
C ASN A 177 17.46 -20.88 9.45
N CYS A 178 16.69 -19.83 9.75
CA CYS A 178 16.07 -19.63 11.05
C CYS A 178 14.56 -19.80 11.00
N ASP A 179 13.97 -20.13 12.14
CA ASP A 179 12.53 -20.14 12.36
C ASP A 179 12.19 -19.10 13.43
N LEU A 180 11.59 -18.00 13.02
CA LEU A 180 11.28 -16.85 13.87
C LEU A 180 9.79 -16.81 14.17
N TYR A 181 9.42 -17.01 15.42
CA TYR A 181 8.01 -17.04 15.81
C TYR A 181 7.75 -16.30 17.11
N GLY A 182 6.50 -16.00 17.34
CA GLY A 182 6.10 -15.57 18.66
C GLY A 182 4.85 -14.73 18.70
N CYS A 183 4.41 -14.43 19.89
CA CYS A 183 3.37 -13.47 20.12
C CYS A 183 3.88 -12.02 20.10
N GLY A 184 5.13 -11.78 19.66
CA GLY A 184 5.75 -10.47 19.50
C GLY A 184 5.21 -9.66 18.34
N THR A 185 5.69 -8.44 18.20
CA THR A 185 5.18 -7.53 17.18
C THR A 185 5.60 -7.98 15.77
N TYR A 186 6.90 -8.09 15.53
CA TYR A 186 7.48 -8.48 14.24
C TYR A 186 8.54 -9.57 14.40
N GLY A 187 8.75 -10.35 13.36
CA GLY A 187 9.84 -11.31 13.33
C GLY A 187 11.21 -10.64 13.26
N ILE A 188 11.34 -9.60 12.43
CA ILE A 188 12.55 -8.79 12.32
C ILE A 188 12.19 -7.32 12.35
N THR A 189 12.83 -6.58 13.24
CA THR A 189 12.85 -5.11 13.22
C THR A 189 14.26 -4.61 13.01
N ALA A 190 14.42 -3.52 12.23
CA ALA A 190 15.71 -2.88 12.05
C ALA A 190 15.56 -1.36 11.93
N SER A 191 16.48 -0.62 12.56
CA SER A 191 16.51 0.84 12.48
C SER A 191 17.94 1.34 12.32
N GLU A 192 18.11 2.39 11.49
CA GLU A 192 19.41 3.03 11.26
C GLU A 192 20.53 2.04 10.87
N SER A 193 20.17 0.93 10.22
CA SER A 193 21.05 -0.22 9.99
C SER A 193 21.40 -0.40 8.51
N LEU A 194 22.52 -1.07 8.24
CA LEU A 194 23.06 -1.26 6.89
C LEU A 194 23.28 -2.74 6.60
N SER A 195 22.76 -3.21 5.44
CA SER A 195 22.90 -4.59 4.96
C SER A 195 22.38 -5.62 5.96
N ILE A 196 21.08 -5.70 6.06
CA ILE A 196 20.35 -6.71 6.84
C ILE A 196 19.80 -7.74 5.87
N ILE A 197 20.33 -8.96 5.90
CA ILE A 197 19.94 -10.01 4.96
C ILE A 197 19.41 -11.21 5.75
N ALA A 198 18.14 -11.55 5.51
CA ALA A 198 17.54 -12.79 6.00
C ALA A 198 17.31 -13.75 4.83
N GLU A 199 17.82 -14.97 4.92
CA GLU A 199 17.84 -15.97 3.87
C GLU A 199 17.35 -17.32 4.37
N ASN A 200 16.55 -18.05 3.59
CA ASN A 200 15.98 -19.35 3.97
C ASN A 200 15.34 -19.33 5.37
N THR A 201 14.70 -18.23 5.72
CA THR A 201 14.17 -18.02 7.07
C THR A 201 12.64 -18.01 7.03
N VAL A 202 12.03 -18.65 8.02
CA VAL A 202 10.58 -18.65 8.21
C VAL A 202 10.24 -17.61 9.27
N ILE A 203 9.23 -16.78 9.01
CA ILE A 203 8.65 -15.86 9.99
C ILE A 203 7.18 -16.19 10.14
N HIS A 204 6.75 -16.51 11.36
CA HIS A 204 5.35 -16.90 11.56
C HIS A 204 4.79 -16.56 12.95
N ASP A 205 3.46 -16.55 13.04
CA ASP A 205 2.71 -16.31 14.27
C ASP A 205 3.11 -15.00 15.02
N CYS A 206 3.62 -14.01 14.29
CA CYS A 206 3.91 -12.69 14.85
C CYS A 206 2.63 -11.84 14.92
N THR A 207 2.46 -11.08 16.02
CA THR A 207 1.18 -10.41 16.31
C THR A 207 0.85 -9.30 15.30
N TYR A 208 1.86 -8.51 14.87
CA TYR A 208 1.63 -7.38 13.96
C TYR A 208 2.01 -7.72 12.53
N GLY A 209 3.21 -8.16 12.29
CA GLY A 209 3.71 -8.43 10.95
C GLY A 209 5.01 -9.19 10.97
N ALA A 210 5.67 -9.26 9.82
CA ALA A 210 6.89 -10.04 9.66
C ALA A 210 8.14 -9.17 9.79
N ILE A 211 8.22 -8.07 9.04
CA ILE A 211 9.42 -7.22 8.97
C ILE A 211 9.04 -5.75 9.03
N GLU A 212 9.69 -5.01 9.91
CA GLU A 212 9.54 -3.56 10.00
C GLU A 212 10.92 -2.88 10.02
N THR A 213 11.14 -1.90 9.13
CA THR A 213 12.44 -1.24 9.00
C THR A 213 12.32 0.27 8.89
N PHE A 214 13.22 1.00 9.59
CA PHE A 214 13.28 2.46 9.59
C PHE A 214 14.68 2.96 9.25
N ASN A 215 14.79 3.81 8.22
CA ASN A 215 16.04 4.46 7.81
C ASN A 215 17.20 3.45 7.60
N CYS A 216 16.91 2.31 7.02
CA CYS A 216 17.89 1.27 6.74
C CYS A 216 18.37 1.35 5.29
N GLU A 217 19.55 0.79 5.04
CA GLU A 217 20.11 0.63 3.71
C GLU A 217 20.36 -0.85 3.43
N ASP A 218 19.93 -1.34 2.25
CA ASP A 218 20.11 -2.72 1.78
C ASP A 218 19.51 -3.78 2.73
N VAL A 219 18.19 -3.82 2.83
CA VAL A 219 17.45 -4.87 3.57
C VAL A 219 16.92 -5.91 2.58
N ARG A 220 17.18 -7.18 2.82
CA ARG A 220 16.74 -8.27 1.93
C ARG A 220 16.16 -9.44 2.71
N PHE A 221 15.03 -9.94 2.24
CA PHE A 221 14.45 -11.20 2.67
C PHE A 221 14.37 -12.14 1.47
N VAL A 222 15.10 -13.24 1.50
CA VAL A 222 15.37 -14.07 0.32
C VAL A 222 15.08 -15.54 0.60
N ASP A 223 14.42 -16.22 -0.35
CA ASP A 223 14.16 -17.66 -0.33
C ASP A 223 13.47 -18.13 0.98
N GLY A 224 12.60 -17.29 1.55
CA GLY A 224 11.97 -17.51 2.85
C GLY A 224 10.48 -17.81 2.79
N GLU A 225 9.86 -17.88 3.97
CA GLU A 225 8.43 -18.07 4.15
C GLU A 225 7.91 -17.09 5.21
N ILE A 226 6.77 -16.44 4.93
CA ILE A 226 6.07 -15.56 5.88
C ILE A 226 4.63 -16.04 5.99
N ARG A 227 4.22 -16.51 7.16
CA ARG A 227 2.88 -17.09 7.33
C ARG A 227 2.25 -16.84 8.69
N HIS A 228 0.92 -16.80 8.73
CA HIS A 228 0.10 -16.67 9.93
C HIS A 228 0.47 -15.49 10.86
N CYS A 229 1.04 -14.42 10.30
CA CYS A 229 1.27 -13.17 11.03
C CYS A 229 -0.01 -12.32 11.06
N GLY A 230 -0.12 -11.44 12.06
CA GLY A 230 -1.29 -10.58 12.24
C GLY A 230 -2.48 -11.26 12.94
N TYR A 231 -2.35 -12.50 13.35
CA TYR A 231 -3.37 -13.20 14.12
C TYR A 231 -3.09 -13.11 15.62
N SER A 232 -3.95 -12.41 16.34
CA SER A 232 -4.05 -12.60 17.79
C SER A 232 -5.04 -13.74 18.06
N LYS A 233 -4.56 -14.88 18.56
CA LYS A 233 -5.42 -16.04 18.87
C LYS A 233 -6.48 -15.76 19.94
N GLU A 234 -6.37 -14.67 20.69
CA GLU A 234 -7.23 -14.36 21.82
C GLU A 234 -8.20 -13.21 21.63
N HIS A 235 -8.01 -12.40 20.60
CA HIS A 235 -8.90 -11.30 20.31
C HIS A 235 -9.34 -11.37 18.85
N GLU A 236 -10.55 -11.86 18.66
CA GLU A 236 -11.34 -11.61 17.46
C GLU A 236 -11.61 -10.11 17.21
N SER A 237 -10.99 -9.21 18.00
CA SER A 237 -11.12 -7.78 17.83
C SER A 237 -9.93 -7.24 17.07
N ASP A 238 -10.19 -6.84 15.91
CA ASP A 238 -9.49 -6.24 14.78
C ASP A 238 -8.52 -5.07 15.06
N TRP A 239 -8.14 -4.82 16.28
CA TRP A 239 -7.41 -3.61 16.69
C TRP A 239 -5.89 -3.66 16.46
N TYR A 240 -5.32 -4.80 16.01
CA TYR A 240 -3.87 -5.02 16.01
C TYR A 240 -3.29 -5.55 14.71
N ALA A 241 -4.07 -5.58 13.64
CA ALA A 241 -3.53 -5.87 12.33
C ALA A 241 -2.78 -4.63 11.81
N PHE A 242 -1.46 -4.71 11.79
CA PHE A 242 -0.58 -3.68 11.24
C PHE A 242 -0.12 -4.07 9.83
N ASN A 243 1.04 -3.60 9.42
CA ASN A 243 1.60 -3.89 8.12
C ASN A 243 2.45 -5.16 8.19
N LEU A 244 2.29 -6.06 7.22
CA LEU A 244 3.07 -7.30 7.22
C LEU A 244 4.56 -7.03 6.94
N LEU A 245 4.82 -6.25 5.90
CA LEU A 245 6.15 -5.82 5.49
C LEU A 245 6.17 -4.31 5.37
N HIS A 246 6.95 -3.65 6.21
CA HIS A 246 7.01 -2.20 6.30
C HIS A 246 8.43 -1.69 6.18
N ALA A 247 8.68 -0.82 5.19
CA ALA A 247 9.92 -0.09 5.05
C ALA A 247 9.65 1.42 5.04
N HIS A 248 10.25 2.15 5.98
CA HIS A 248 10.14 3.59 6.09
C HIS A 248 11.49 4.28 5.96
N GLY A 249 11.62 5.20 5.00
CA GLY A 249 12.84 5.98 4.81
C GLY A 249 14.07 5.16 4.40
N CYS A 250 13.88 3.94 3.88
CA CYS A 250 14.96 3.03 3.54
C CYS A 250 15.50 3.30 2.13
N ASN A 251 16.72 2.81 1.89
CA ASN A 251 17.35 2.77 0.58
C ASN A 251 17.69 1.32 0.22
N GLY A 252 16.84 0.67 -0.55
CA GLY A 252 16.90 -0.76 -0.85
C GLY A 252 16.17 -1.61 0.20
N PHE A 253 14.98 -2.10 -0.18
CA PHE A 253 14.24 -3.11 0.58
C PHE A 253 13.75 -4.15 -0.43
N ALA A 254 14.19 -5.38 -0.31
CA ALA A 254 13.85 -6.42 -1.29
C ALA A 254 13.29 -7.68 -0.62
N VAL A 255 12.22 -8.22 -1.21
CA VAL A 255 11.65 -9.53 -0.87
C VAL A 255 11.73 -10.38 -2.13
N LEU A 256 12.51 -11.45 -2.06
CA LEU A 256 12.88 -12.24 -3.22
C LEU A 256 12.52 -13.72 -3.01
N ASN A 257 11.92 -14.36 -4.02
CA ASN A 257 11.64 -15.80 -4.05
C ASN A 257 10.94 -16.31 -2.77
N THR A 258 10.04 -15.52 -2.19
CA THR A 258 9.45 -15.76 -0.86
C THR A 258 8.00 -16.21 -0.98
N GLU A 259 7.61 -17.20 -0.18
CA GLU A 259 6.20 -17.54 0.02
C GLU A 259 5.60 -16.66 1.13
N ILE A 260 4.50 -15.95 0.82
CA ILE A 260 3.79 -15.07 1.76
C ILE A 260 2.33 -15.53 1.82
N SER A 261 1.95 -16.28 2.86
CA SER A 261 0.68 -16.98 2.84
C SER A 261 -0.06 -16.97 4.19
N GLY A 262 -1.40 -16.91 4.11
CA GLY A 262 -2.27 -17.07 5.28
C GLY A 262 -2.08 -15.99 6.36
N ASN A 263 -1.62 -14.80 6.02
CA ASN A 263 -1.47 -13.69 6.95
C ASN A 263 -2.76 -12.86 7.05
N ASN A 264 -2.94 -12.16 8.17
CA ASN A 264 -4.07 -11.25 8.37
C ASN A 264 -3.52 -9.88 8.77
N THR A 265 -3.62 -8.91 7.89
CA THR A 265 -2.93 -7.63 8.06
C THR A 265 -3.73 -6.47 7.48
N GLN A 266 -3.45 -5.27 7.94
CA GLN A 266 -4.03 -4.05 7.39
C GLN A 266 -3.45 -3.73 6.01
N THR A 267 -2.13 -3.75 5.90
CA THR A 267 -1.41 -3.57 4.63
C THR A 267 -0.38 -4.69 4.49
N LEU A 268 -0.33 -5.32 3.31
CA LEU A 268 0.64 -6.39 3.10
C LEU A 268 2.05 -5.81 2.85
N PHE A 269 2.16 -4.83 1.93
CA PHE A 269 3.42 -4.19 1.58
C PHE A 269 3.31 -2.68 1.76
N GLN A 270 3.99 -2.14 2.77
CA GLN A 270 4.04 -0.70 3.01
C GLN A 270 5.43 -0.14 2.68
N SER A 271 5.47 0.76 1.71
CA SER A 271 6.64 1.54 1.34
C SER A 271 6.40 3.01 1.70
N SER A 272 7.09 3.52 2.70
CA SER A 272 6.97 4.91 3.13
C SER A 272 8.32 5.62 2.92
N TYR A 273 8.38 6.53 1.93
CA TYR A 273 9.61 7.27 1.57
C TYR A 273 10.83 6.39 1.31
N THR A 274 10.61 5.14 0.90
CA THR A 274 11.65 4.15 0.64
C THR A 274 12.00 4.15 -0.84
N GLN A 275 13.30 4.12 -1.15
CA GLN A 275 13.82 3.96 -2.50
C GLN A 275 14.16 2.49 -2.75
N GLY A 276 13.89 1.98 -3.97
CA GLY A 276 14.27 0.63 -4.34
C GLY A 276 13.53 -0.46 -3.55
N PHE A 277 12.24 -0.29 -3.27
CA PHE A 277 11.41 -1.36 -2.73
C PHE A 277 11.09 -2.33 -3.86
N LEU A 278 11.55 -3.57 -3.72
CA LEU A 278 11.46 -4.62 -4.73
C LEU A 278 10.78 -5.87 -4.18
N ILE A 279 9.83 -6.43 -4.93
CA ILE A 279 9.23 -7.74 -4.68
C ILE A 279 9.44 -8.55 -5.96
N SER A 280 10.17 -9.66 -5.89
CA SER A 280 10.48 -10.44 -7.08
C SER A 280 10.44 -11.94 -6.84
N GLY A 281 9.82 -12.67 -7.78
CA GLY A 281 9.74 -14.12 -7.73
C GLY A 281 8.93 -14.70 -6.56
N CYS A 282 8.08 -13.88 -5.93
CA CYS A 282 7.33 -14.28 -4.74
C CYS A 282 6.00 -14.97 -5.07
N SER A 283 5.50 -15.77 -4.13
CA SER A 283 4.16 -16.34 -4.16
C SER A 283 3.34 -15.76 -3.00
N VAL A 284 2.42 -14.87 -3.31
CA VAL A 284 1.57 -14.17 -2.33
C VAL A 284 0.17 -14.77 -2.38
N ARG A 285 -0.21 -15.57 -1.35
CA ARG A 285 -1.46 -16.34 -1.42
C ARG A 285 -2.25 -16.36 -0.12
N ASP A 286 -3.56 -16.45 -0.26
CA ASP A 286 -4.50 -16.73 0.84
C ASP A 286 -4.35 -15.79 2.05
N ASN A 287 -3.90 -14.55 1.82
CA ASN A 287 -3.80 -13.53 2.84
C ASN A 287 -5.12 -12.75 2.97
N ILE A 288 -5.42 -12.29 4.17
CA ILE A 288 -6.52 -11.37 4.47
C ILE A 288 -5.92 -9.98 4.68
N VAL A 289 -6.32 -9.01 3.87
CA VAL A 289 -5.69 -7.70 3.80
C VAL A 289 -6.74 -6.58 3.86
N GLY A 290 -6.49 -5.55 4.64
CA GLY A 290 -7.29 -4.33 4.63
C GLY A 290 -8.55 -4.40 5.46
N GLN A 291 -8.51 -4.87 6.70
CA GLN A 291 -9.68 -4.91 7.60
C GLN A 291 -10.28 -3.53 7.91
N TYR A 292 -9.58 -2.46 7.58
CA TYR A 292 -10.02 -1.07 7.76
C TYR A 292 -9.92 -0.31 6.44
N ASP A 293 -10.69 0.75 6.29
CA ASP A 293 -10.84 1.55 5.07
C ASP A 293 -9.54 2.16 4.52
N TRP A 294 -8.45 2.16 5.30
CA TRP A 294 -7.17 2.77 4.94
C TRP A 294 -6.05 1.76 4.63
N GLY A 295 -6.34 0.48 4.55
CA GLY A 295 -5.36 -0.57 4.22
C GLY A 295 -5.51 -1.12 2.82
N GLY A 296 -4.53 -1.88 2.37
CA GLY A 296 -4.54 -2.51 1.05
C GLY A 296 -3.38 -3.46 0.82
N MET A 297 -3.34 -4.08 -0.36
CA MET A 297 -2.20 -4.93 -0.71
C MET A 297 -0.90 -4.13 -0.69
N PHE A 298 -0.91 -2.94 -1.30
CA PHE A 298 0.21 -2.00 -1.31
C PHE A 298 -0.21 -0.65 -0.76
N PHE A 299 0.55 -0.13 0.19
CA PHE A 299 0.51 1.27 0.59
C PHE A 299 1.84 1.91 0.23
N VAL A 300 1.82 2.92 -0.66
CA VAL A 300 3.04 3.52 -1.20
C VAL A 300 3.04 5.02 -0.97
N SER A 301 4.11 5.51 -0.36
CA SER A 301 4.37 6.91 -0.10
C SER A 301 5.76 7.28 -0.63
N GLY A 302 5.82 8.16 -1.62
CA GLY A 302 7.07 8.65 -2.20
C GLY A 302 7.49 7.92 -3.47
N GLN A 303 8.36 6.93 -3.43
CA GLN A 303 8.85 6.21 -4.60
C GLN A 303 8.05 4.94 -4.88
N PRO A 304 7.88 4.54 -6.17
CA PRO A 304 7.12 3.35 -6.51
C PRO A 304 7.79 2.07 -6.01
N VAL A 305 6.95 1.07 -5.72
CA VAL A 305 7.38 -0.31 -5.47
C VAL A 305 7.53 -1.04 -6.80
N THR A 306 8.61 -1.78 -6.98
CA THR A 306 8.80 -2.65 -8.15
C THR A 306 8.34 -4.07 -7.83
N VAL A 307 7.52 -4.64 -8.71
CA VAL A 307 7.07 -6.03 -8.61
C VAL A 307 7.45 -6.77 -9.89
N SER A 308 8.11 -7.91 -9.75
CA SER A 308 8.57 -8.72 -10.88
C SER A 308 8.33 -10.20 -10.60
N GLY A 309 7.81 -10.95 -11.57
CA GLY A 309 7.66 -12.40 -11.47
C GLY A 309 6.91 -12.93 -10.23
N THR A 310 6.06 -12.10 -9.62
CA THR A 310 5.36 -12.40 -8.35
C THR A 310 3.90 -12.74 -8.61
N GLU A 311 3.42 -13.83 -8.02
CA GLU A 311 2.04 -14.29 -8.11
C GLU A 311 1.21 -13.83 -6.91
N PHE A 312 -0.03 -13.41 -7.17
CA PHE A 312 -1.02 -13.08 -6.15
C PHE A 312 -2.25 -13.97 -6.33
N VAL A 313 -2.50 -14.92 -5.43
CA VAL A 313 -3.55 -15.92 -5.58
C VAL A 313 -4.36 -16.05 -4.29
N GLY A 314 -5.68 -16.05 -4.38
CA GLY A 314 -6.57 -16.33 -3.26
C GLY A 314 -6.55 -15.28 -2.13
N ASN A 315 -5.94 -14.11 -2.34
CA ASN A 315 -5.89 -13.07 -1.32
C ASN A 315 -7.24 -12.38 -1.18
N GLN A 316 -7.67 -12.17 0.06
CA GLN A 316 -8.91 -11.47 0.40
C GLN A 316 -8.57 -10.02 0.73
N LEU A 317 -9.15 -9.08 -0.03
CA LEU A 317 -8.95 -7.66 0.20
C LEU A 317 -10.28 -7.00 0.60
N THR A 318 -10.24 -6.19 1.64
CA THR A 318 -11.35 -5.31 2.03
C THR A 318 -11.11 -3.86 1.63
N GLY A 319 -9.89 -3.54 1.20
CA GLY A 319 -9.45 -2.24 0.70
C GLY A 319 -8.94 -2.31 -0.74
N PRO A 320 -8.38 -1.21 -1.26
CA PRO A 320 -7.83 -1.16 -2.60
C PRO A 320 -6.60 -2.08 -2.74
N PHE A 321 -6.30 -2.47 -3.98
CA PHE A 321 -5.04 -3.18 -4.23
C PHE A 321 -3.84 -2.24 -4.05
N PHE A 322 -3.95 -1.02 -4.54
CA PHE A 322 -2.96 0.04 -4.34
C PHE A 322 -3.56 1.19 -3.55
N HIS A 323 -2.85 1.65 -2.54
CA HIS A 323 -3.09 2.92 -1.87
C HIS A 323 -1.82 3.75 -1.98
N ALA A 324 -1.93 4.94 -2.55
CA ALA A 324 -0.85 5.92 -2.61
C ALA A 324 -1.25 7.14 -1.79
N ASP A 325 -0.36 7.64 -0.95
CA ASP A 325 -0.67 8.86 -0.22
C ASP A 325 -0.40 10.13 -1.06
N ALA A 326 -0.83 11.28 -0.54
CA ALA A 326 -0.73 12.58 -1.20
C ALA A 326 0.72 13.01 -1.54
N ASP A 327 1.72 12.39 -0.90
CA ASP A 327 3.13 12.69 -1.13
C ASP A 327 3.72 11.86 -2.29
N THR A 328 2.96 10.90 -2.83
CA THR A 328 3.37 10.15 -4.02
C THR A 328 3.25 11.05 -5.24
N PRO A 329 4.34 11.27 -6.02
CA PRO A 329 4.26 12.13 -7.19
C PRO A 329 3.18 11.65 -8.16
N THR A 330 2.26 12.52 -8.54
CA THR A 330 1.10 12.23 -9.40
C THR A 330 1.45 11.68 -10.79
N ALA A 331 2.70 11.80 -11.20
CA ALA A 331 3.22 11.21 -12.43
C ALA A 331 3.81 9.79 -12.23
N THR A 332 3.78 9.26 -11.01
CA THR A 332 4.43 7.99 -10.68
C THR A 332 3.36 6.99 -10.31
N VAL A 333 3.22 5.93 -11.09
CA VAL A 333 2.39 4.80 -10.71
C VAL A 333 2.95 4.19 -9.42
N PRO A 334 2.15 3.94 -8.39
CA PRO A 334 2.65 3.50 -7.08
C PRO A 334 3.35 2.14 -7.13
N VAL A 335 3.00 1.29 -8.09
CA VAL A 335 3.64 -0.01 -8.29
C VAL A 335 4.01 -0.18 -9.77
N VAL A 336 5.23 -0.58 -10.04
CA VAL A 336 5.78 -0.77 -11.40
C VAL A 336 6.33 -2.19 -11.57
N ASP A 337 6.34 -2.66 -12.82
CA ASP A 337 7.04 -3.89 -13.20
C ASP A 337 8.56 -3.67 -13.33
N GLU A 338 9.30 -4.72 -13.68
CA GLU A 338 10.74 -4.70 -13.90
C GLU A 338 11.18 -3.75 -15.04
N ASN A 339 10.27 -3.34 -15.91
CA ASN A 339 10.51 -2.40 -17.00
C ASN A 339 10.17 -0.96 -16.60
N GLY A 340 9.75 -0.72 -15.35
CA GLY A 340 9.27 0.56 -14.86
C GLY A 340 7.91 0.96 -15.43
N MET A 341 7.19 0.01 -16.03
CA MET A 341 5.81 0.22 -16.47
C MET A 341 4.88 0.04 -15.28
N GLY A 342 3.94 0.95 -15.14
CA GLY A 342 2.98 0.85 -14.05
C GLY A 342 2.27 -0.49 -14.07
N MET A 343 2.32 -1.19 -12.94
CA MET A 343 1.41 -2.30 -12.66
C MET A 343 0.01 -1.75 -12.38
N ASP A 344 -0.38 -0.81 -13.21
CA ASP A 344 -1.71 -0.32 -13.15
C ASP A 344 -2.68 -1.41 -13.62
N GLN A 345 -3.84 -1.03 -13.92
CA GLN A 345 -4.94 -1.90 -14.27
C GLN A 345 -4.68 -2.98 -15.35
N ALA A 346 -3.58 -2.92 -16.17
CA ALA A 346 -3.27 -4.03 -17.07
C ALA A 346 -2.83 -5.27 -16.31
N ALA A 347 -2.12 -5.09 -15.21
CA ALA A 347 -1.84 -6.19 -14.29
C ALA A 347 -3.12 -6.66 -13.56
N LEU A 348 -4.09 -5.76 -13.38
CA LEU A 348 -5.39 -6.07 -12.77
C LEU A 348 -6.38 -6.72 -13.75
N GLU A 349 -6.15 -6.68 -15.06
CA GLU A 349 -6.99 -7.37 -16.05
C GLU A 349 -7.04 -8.89 -15.87
N GLY A 350 -6.00 -9.48 -15.27
CA GLY A 350 -5.98 -10.88 -14.84
C GLY A 350 -6.57 -11.13 -13.46
N MET A 351 -6.90 -10.09 -12.69
CA MET A 351 -7.44 -10.26 -11.34
C MET A 351 -8.92 -10.60 -11.38
N ARG A 352 -9.25 -11.73 -10.80
CA ARG A 352 -10.63 -12.14 -10.57
C ARG A 352 -10.99 -11.85 -9.13
N ARG A 353 -12.00 -10.99 -8.91
CA ARG A 353 -12.58 -10.77 -7.59
C ARG A 353 -13.77 -11.69 -7.38
N VAL A 354 -13.74 -12.44 -6.29
CA VAL A 354 -14.86 -13.29 -5.87
C VAL A 354 -15.34 -12.74 -4.52
N PRO A 355 -16.62 -12.34 -4.40
CA PRO A 355 -17.19 -11.90 -3.13
C PRO A 355 -17.07 -13.02 -2.09
N CYS A 356 -16.55 -12.71 -0.91
CA CYS A 356 -16.58 -13.62 0.23
C CYS A 356 -17.93 -13.51 0.95
N ASP A 357 -18.34 -14.60 1.63
CA ASP A 357 -19.61 -14.67 2.37
C ASP A 357 -19.79 -13.50 3.34
N ALA A 358 -20.92 -12.83 3.21
CA ALA A 358 -21.24 -11.55 3.82
C ALA A 358 -21.93 -11.71 5.18
N ASP A 359 -21.23 -12.15 6.21
CA ASP A 359 -21.72 -12.06 7.60
C ASP A 359 -21.12 -10.88 8.41
N SER A 360 -20.35 -10.02 7.78
CA SER A 360 -19.81 -8.81 8.40
C SER A 360 -20.04 -7.59 7.50
N TYR A 361 -20.20 -6.41 8.11
CA TYR A 361 -20.28 -5.11 7.41
C TYR A 361 -18.99 -4.73 6.66
N THR A 362 -18.04 -5.61 6.58
CA THR A 362 -16.78 -5.47 5.85
C THR A 362 -16.82 -6.31 4.59
N PHE A 363 -16.70 -5.66 3.45
CA PHE A 363 -16.66 -6.31 2.14
C PHE A 363 -15.26 -6.85 1.88
N SER A 364 -15.12 -8.16 1.83
CA SER A 364 -13.86 -8.81 1.47
C SER A 364 -13.93 -9.42 0.08
N PHE A 365 -12.85 -9.29 -0.68
CA PHE A 365 -12.72 -9.86 -2.01
C PHE A 365 -11.55 -10.81 -2.06
N THR A 366 -11.72 -11.93 -2.75
CA THR A 366 -10.58 -12.76 -3.14
C THR A 366 -10.01 -12.21 -4.44
N VAL A 367 -8.74 -11.90 -4.44
CA VAL A 367 -8.01 -11.42 -5.62
C VAL A 367 -7.14 -12.55 -6.13
N GLU A 368 -7.37 -12.94 -7.37
CA GLU A 368 -6.52 -13.89 -8.10
C GLU A 368 -5.81 -13.11 -9.20
N TYR A 369 -4.49 -13.07 -9.13
CA TYR A 369 -3.63 -12.49 -10.15
C TYR A 369 -2.74 -13.57 -10.72
N PHE A 370 -2.80 -13.73 -12.02
CA PHE A 370 -1.90 -14.59 -12.77
C PHE A 370 -1.05 -13.68 -13.66
N PRO A 371 0.28 -13.64 -13.51
CA PRO A 371 1.14 -12.95 -14.44
C PRO A 371 1.14 -13.72 -15.77
N GLU A 372 0.13 -13.54 -16.59
CA GLU A 372 0.13 -14.03 -17.96
C GLU A 372 0.53 -12.92 -18.92
N GLU A 373 1.46 -13.32 -19.80
CA GLU A 373 1.98 -12.66 -20.99
C GLU A 373 1.19 -11.42 -21.44
N ASP A 374 1.89 -10.30 -21.57
CA ASP A 374 1.46 -9.06 -22.22
C ASP A 374 0.38 -9.27 -23.29
N GLN A 375 -0.86 -9.32 -22.88
CA GLN A 375 -1.94 -9.04 -23.81
C GLN A 375 -2.12 -7.52 -23.83
N GLN A 376 -1.22 -6.85 -24.55
CA GLN A 376 -1.54 -5.53 -25.04
C GLN A 376 -2.94 -5.61 -25.66
N ALA A 377 -3.88 -4.87 -25.08
CA ALA A 377 -5.22 -4.70 -25.66
C ALA A 377 -5.10 -3.98 -27.01
N THR A 378 -4.66 -4.70 -28.02
CA THR A 378 -4.60 -4.26 -29.43
C THR A 378 -5.88 -4.59 -30.18
N GLY A 379 -6.95 -4.92 -29.46
CA GLY A 379 -8.27 -5.19 -30.02
C GLY A 379 -9.02 -3.90 -30.38
N GLU A 380 -9.77 -3.93 -31.47
CA GLU A 380 -10.80 -2.91 -31.74
C GLU A 380 -11.79 -2.88 -30.57
N ALA A 381 -12.23 -1.67 -30.18
CA ALA A 381 -13.17 -1.51 -29.07
C ALA A 381 -14.44 -2.34 -29.31
N THR A 382 -14.89 -3.06 -28.30
CA THR A 382 -16.16 -3.77 -28.35
C THR A 382 -17.29 -2.76 -28.24
N VAL A 383 -18.12 -2.66 -29.28
CA VAL A 383 -19.25 -1.74 -29.31
C VAL A 383 -20.53 -2.52 -29.00
N SER A 384 -21.29 -2.04 -28.02
CA SER A 384 -22.58 -2.61 -27.62
C SER A 384 -23.66 -1.54 -27.62
N HIS A 385 -24.84 -1.89 -28.11
CA HIS A 385 -26.05 -1.09 -28.04
C HIS A 385 -27.01 -1.75 -27.06
N VAL A 386 -27.36 -1.06 -25.99
CA VAL A 386 -28.09 -1.64 -24.86
C VAL A 386 -29.40 -0.91 -24.59
N THR A 387 -30.42 -1.68 -24.25
CA THR A 387 -31.77 -1.20 -23.95
C THR A 387 -32.28 -1.67 -22.60
N THR A 388 -31.56 -2.60 -21.96
CA THR A 388 -31.93 -3.19 -20.66
C THR A 388 -30.73 -3.17 -19.69
N ALA A 389 -31.02 -3.29 -18.38
CA ALA A 389 -30.00 -3.40 -17.36
C ALA A 389 -29.11 -4.65 -17.57
N ASP A 390 -29.70 -5.78 -17.97
CA ASP A 390 -28.92 -7.00 -18.23
C ASP A 390 -27.96 -6.84 -19.41
N GLU A 391 -28.39 -6.19 -20.49
CA GLU A 391 -27.51 -5.88 -21.64
C GLU A 391 -26.42 -4.89 -21.25
N PHE A 392 -26.72 -3.89 -20.42
CA PHE A 392 -25.75 -2.94 -19.88
C PHE A 392 -24.67 -3.65 -19.08
N LEU A 393 -25.06 -4.50 -18.13
CA LEU A 393 -24.12 -5.28 -17.31
C LEU A 393 -23.26 -6.22 -18.15
N ALA A 394 -23.83 -6.86 -19.15
CA ALA A 394 -23.09 -7.77 -20.05
C ALA A 394 -22.08 -7.06 -20.94
N ALA A 395 -22.25 -5.75 -21.17
CA ALA A 395 -21.38 -4.92 -21.99
C ALA A 395 -20.24 -4.27 -21.21
N ILE A 396 -20.25 -4.35 -19.86
CA ILE A 396 -19.17 -3.79 -19.02
C ILE A 396 -17.88 -4.57 -19.23
N GLY A 397 -16.84 -3.88 -19.66
CA GLY A 397 -15.52 -4.48 -19.89
C GLY A 397 -14.49 -3.46 -20.36
N SER A 398 -13.23 -3.86 -20.35
CA SER A 398 -12.15 -3.03 -20.89
C SER A 398 -12.25 -2.91 -22.42
N ASN A 399 -11.82 -1.77 -22.96
CA ASN A 399 -11.94 -1.43 -24.39
C ASN A 399 -13.37 -1.58 -24.92
N SER A 400 -14.35 -1.11 -24.16
CA SER A 400 -15.78 -1.21 -24.50
C SER A 400 -16.40 0.17 -24.70
N VAL A 401 -17.32 0.23 -25.65
CA VAL A 401 -18.19 1.40 -25.88
C VAL A 401 -19.63 0.93 -25.76
N ILE A 402 -20.34 1.44 -24.76
CA ILE A 402 -21.75 1.13 -24.49
C ILE A 402 -22.61 2.31 -24.93
N TYR A 403 -23.39 2.13 -25.99
CA TYR A 403 -24.45 3.06 -26.37
C TYR A 403 -25.75 2.67 -25.67
N VAL A 404 -26.26 3.58 -24.84
CA VAL A 404 -27.53 3.39 -24.14
C VAL A 404 -28.66 3.89 -25.02
N ASP A 405 -29.32 2.99 -25.72
CA ASP A 405 -30.38 3.31 -26.70
C ASP A 405 -31.77 3.41 -26.07
N ALA A 406 -31.90 3.07 -24.78
CA ALA A 406 -33.16 3.23 -24.05
C ALA A 406 -33.28 4.61 -23.41
N PRO A 407 -34.49 5.16 -23.28
CA PRO A 407 -34.70 6.40 -22.56
C PRO A 407 -34.49 6.25 -21.04
N LEU A 408 -34.58 5.05 -20.50
CA LEU A 408 -34.37 4.73 -19.09
C LEU A 408 -33.78 3.32 -18.94
N ILE A 409 -32.68 3.24 -18.23
CA ILE A 409 -32.18 1.99 -17.65
C ILE A 409 -32.16 2.14 -16.14
N ASP A 410 -32.96 1.33 -15.47
CA ASP A 410 -32.95 1.16 -14.01
C ASP A 410 -32.11 -0.08 -13.69
N LEU A 411 -30.93 0.15 -13.10
CA LEU A 411 -29.98 -0.91 -12.77
C LEU A 411 -30.54 -1.92 -11.77
N SER A 412 -31.51 -1.50 -10.95
CA SER A 412 -32.18 -2.38 -9.98
C SER A 412 -33.11 -3.42 -10.65
N THR A 413 -33.36 -3.30 -11.96
CA THR A 413 -34.19 -4.26 -12.73
C THR A 413 -33.37 -5.39 -13.35
N ALA A 414 -32.06 -5.42 -13.17
CA ALA A 414 -31.23 -6.49 -13.69
C ALA A 414 -31.62 -7.86 -13.12
N GLY A 415 -31.59 -8.88 -13.98
CA GLY A 415 -31.98 -10.23 -13.58
C GLY A 415 -31.06 -10.87 -12.53
N ASN A 416 -29.81 -10.38 -12.42
CA ASN A 416 -28.85 -10.78 -11.40
C ASN A 416 -28.62 -9.70 -10.31
N TYR A 417 -29.58 -8.77 -10.16
CA TYR A 417 -29.50 -7.72 -9.15
C TYR A 417 -29.24 -8.30 -7.75
N GLY A 418 -28.18 -7.87 -7.07
CA GLY A 418 -27.74 -8.41 -5.79
C GLY A 418 -27.21 -9.84 -5.82
N GLY A 419 -27.01 -10.41 -7.00
CA GLY A 419 -26.49 -11.76 -7.19
C GLY A 419 -25.00 -11.79 -7.54
N ALA A 420 -24.59 -12.88 -8.15
CA ALA A 420 -23.21 -13.01 -8.63
C ALA A 420 -22.90 -11.93 -9.68
N GLY A 421 -21.80 -11.23 -9.51
CA GLY A 421 -21.30 -10.24 -10.45
C GLY A 421 -20.79 -10.86 -11.77
N GLY A 422 -20.30 -10.02 -12.66
CA GLY A 422 -19.56 -10.38 -13.86
C GLY A 422 -18.04 -10.38 -13.61
N VAL A 423 -17.29 -10.43 -14.69
CA VAL A 423 -15.81 -10.35 -14.64
C VAL A 423 -15.34 -8.96 -14.18
N ASN A 424 -16.01 -7.92 -14.64
CA ASN A 424 -15.60 -6.52 -14.43
C ASN A 424 -16.57 -5.73 -13.55
N TYR A 425 -17.50 -6.37 -12.90
CA TYR A 425 -18.43 -5.74 -11.96
C TYR A 425 -18.93 -6.73 -10.90
N TYR A 426 -19.38 -6.18 -9.78
CA TYR A 426 -20.07 -6.93 -8.73
C TYR A 426 -21.13 -6.07 -8.05
N TRP A 427 -21.99 -6.71 -7.28
CA TRP A 427 -22.98 -6.05 -6.47
C TRP A 427 -22.50 -5.96 -5.02
N MET A 428 -22.42 -4.76 -4.50
CA MET A 428 -22.05 -4.47 -3.13
C MET A 428 -23.33 -4.21 -2.33
N GLU A 429 -23.59 -5.01 -1.30
CA GLU A 429 -24.74 -4.77 -0.43
C GLU A 429 -24.56 -3.50 0.38
N VAL A 430 -25.56 -2.61 0.35
CA VAL A 430 -25.68 -1.45 1.22
C VAL A 430 -27.00 -1.52 1.98
N TYR A 431 -27.27 -0.55 2.83
CA TYR A 431 -28.37 -0.59 3.79
C TYR A 431 -29.76 -0.90 3.17
N ASP A 432 -30.05 -0.42 1.97
CA ASP A 432 -31.37 -0.52 1.34
C ASP A 432 -31.36 -1.24 -0.02
N GLY A 433 -30.27 -1.86 -0.37
CA GLY A 433 -30.15 -2.68 -1.58
C GLY A 433 -28.73 -2.69 -2.16
N PRO A 434 -28.48 -3.49 -3.20
CA PRO A 434 -27.17 -3.60 -3.82
C PRO A 434 -26.77 -2.38 -4.65
N CYS A 435 -25.50 -1.98 -4.56
CA CYS A 435 -24.80 -1.01 -5.39
C CYS A 435 -24.02 -1.72 -6.51
N LEU A 436 -24.04 -1.19 -7.72
CA LEU A 436 -23.23 -1.69 -8.83
C LEU A 436 -21.82 -1.11 -8.74
N VAL A 437 -20.83 -1.95 -8.55
CA VAL A 437 -19.41 -1.57 -8.59
C VAL A 437 -18.79 -2.11 -9.87
N ILE A 438 -18.27 -1.20 -10.70
CA ILE A 438 -17.47 -1.49 -11.89
C ILE A 438 -16.00 -1.40 -11.49
N GLN A 439 -15.23 -2.43 -11.77
CA GLN A 439 -13.92 -2.56 -11.20
C GLN A 439 -12.84 -2.95 -12.20
N GLY A 440 -11.65 -2.32 -12.05
CA GLY A 440 -10.46 -2.65 -12.82
C GLY A 440 -10.64 -2.50 -14.34
N VAL A 441 -11.56 -1.67 -14.79
CA VAL A 441 -11.90 -1.52 -16.20
C VAL A 441 -11.10 -0.38 -16.83
N ARG A 442 -10.65 -0.58 -18.08
CA ARG A 442 -9.93 0.42 -18.87
C ARG A 442 -10.65 0.75 -20.16
N ASN A 443 -10.57 2.01 -20.54
CA ASN A 443 -11.12 2.49 -21.80
C ASN A 443 -12.59 2.06 -21.97
N LEU A 444 -13.41 2.29 -20.95
CA LEU A 444 -14.85 2.09 -21.00
C LEU A 444 -15.54 3.42 -21.29
N LYS A 445 -16.38 3.42 -22.33
CA LYS A 445 -17.24 4.57 -22.63
C LYS A 445 -18.70 4.20 -22.49
N ILE A 446 -19.47 5.04 -21.79
CA ILE A 446 -20.91 4.92 -21.60
C ILE A 446 -21.54 6.17 -22.23
N ILE A 447 -22.30 6.01 -23.29
CA ILE A 447 -22.80 7.10 -24.10
C ILE A 447 -24.32 6.99 -24.23
N GLY A 448 -25.03 8.01 -23.76
CA GLY A 448 -26.46 8.14 -23.93
C GLY A 448 -26.84 8.78 -25.28
N GLN A 449 -28.13 9.03 -25.47
CA GLN A 449 -28.68 9.73 -26.66
C GLN A 449 -28.79 11.25 -26.43
N GLY A 450 -28.45 11.73 -25.24
CA GLY A 450 -28.54 13.09 -24.79
C GLY A 450 -29.02 13.15 -23.34
N LYS A 451 -28.58 14.15 -22.58
CA LYS A 451 -28.95 14.28 -21.15
C LYS A 451 -30.45 14.43 -20.91
N ASP A 452 -31.20 14.95 -21.88
CA ASP A 452 -32.66 15.09 -21.80
C ASP A 452 -33.41 13.85 -22.32
N ILE A 453 -32.68 12.83 -22.80
CA ILE A 453 -33.27 11.65 -23.49
C ILE A 453 -32.99 10.39 -22.71
N THR A 454 -31.73 10.15 -22.31
CA THR A 454 -31.30 8.93 -21.65
C THR A 454 -31.13 9.14 -20.16
N THR A 455 -31.75 8.30 -19.34
CA THR A 455 -31.57 8.27 -17.90
C THR A 455 -31.03 6.91 -17.44
N LEU A 456 -29.98 6.95 -16.64
CA LEU A 456 -29.46 5.82 -15.89
C LEU A 456 -29.78 6.02 -14.42
N GLN A 457 -30.47 5.08 -13.79
CA GLN A 457 -30.88 5.22 -12.38
C GLN A 457 -30.64 3.97 -11.56
N ALA A 458 -30.57 4.16 -10.24
CA ALA A 458 -30.64 3.12 -9.22
C ALA A 458 -31.79 3.41 -8.25
N THR A 459 -32.44 2.35 -7.77
CA THR A 459 -33.54 2.46 -6.80
C THR A 459 -33.05 2.66 -5.36
N PRO A 460 -32.05 1.90 -4.85
CA PRO A 460 -31.53 2.12 -3.50
C PRO A 460 -30.89 3.48 -3.35
N ARG A 461 -31.10 4.13 -2.21
CA ARG A 461 -30.61 5.48 -1.93
C ARG A 461 -29.29 5.52 -1.18
N TYR A 462 -28.91 4.38 -0.59
CA TYR A 462 -27.61 4.23 0.05
C TYR A 462 -26.59 3.62 -0.93
N ALA A 463 -27.03 3.17 -2.12
CA ALA A 463 -26.15 2.73 -3.19
C ALA A 463 -25.79 3.91 -4.10
N ASP A 464 -24.58 3.95 -4.58
CA ASP A 464 -24.21 4.82 -5.70
C ASP A 464 -24.97 4.37 -6.96
N VAL A 465 -25.26 5.29 -7.86
CA VAL A 465 -25.87 4.91 -9.15
C VAL A 465 -24.86 4.11 -9.95
N LEU A 466 -23.62 4.59 -10.04
CA LEU A 466 -22.46 3.86 -10.53
C LEU A 466 -21.26 4.11 -9.62
N ARG A 467 -20.64 3.05 -9.17
CA ARG A 467 -19.36 3.10 -8.49
C ARG A 467 -18.26 2.52 -9.36
N PHE A 468 -17.15 3.24 -9.45
CA PHE A 468 -15.96 2.80 -10.17
C PHE A 468 -14.80 2.62 -9.18
N ASP A 469 -14.18 1.48 -9.22
CA ASP A 469 -13.06 1.14 -8.36
C ASP A 469 -11.84 0.76 -9.21
N SER A 470 -10.73 1.46 -9.02
CA SER A 470 -9.46 1.21 -9.71
C SER A 470 -9.62 1.18 -11.24
N CYS A 471 -10.37 2.12 -11.80
CA CYS A 471 -10.66 2.22 -13.23
C CYS A 471 -9.85 3.34 -13.92
N SER A 472 -9.61 3.23 -15.23
CA SER A 472 -8.97 4.30 -16.01
C SER A 472 -9.52 4.44 -17.44
N GLY A 473 -9.37 5.63 -18.01
CA GLY A 473 -9.88 5.90 -19.36
C GLY A 473 -11.40 5.79 -19.43
N ILE A 474 -12.10 6.21 -18.39
CA ILE A 474 -13.57 6.13 -18.30
C ILE A 474 -14.18 7.37 -18.95
N GLY A 475 -15.08 7.16 -19.90
CA GLY A 475 -15.88 8.22 -20.52
C GLY A 475 -17.36 8.03 -20.26
N ILE A 476 -18.04 9.03 -19.70
CA ILE A 476 -19.49 9.03 -19.51
C ILE A 476 -20.05 10.28 -20.18
N SER A 477 -20.95 10.10 -21.14
CA SER A 477 -21.49 11.26 -21.83
C SER A 477 -22.93 11.12 -22.27
N ASP A 478 -23.54 12.28 -22.52
CA ASP A 478 -24.83 12.41 -23.18
C ASP A 478 -25.98 11.68 -22.47
N LEU A 479 -25.99 11.70 -21.15
CA LEU A 479 -27.01 11.05 -20.33
C LEU A 479 -27.29 11.82 -19.03
N THR A 480 -28.42 11.50 -18.43
CA THR A 480 -28.72 11.88 -17.06
C THR A 480 -28.56 10.67 -16.15
N ALA A 481 -28.00 10.84 -14.96
CA ALA A 481 -27.89 9.79 -13.94
C ALA A 481 -28.40 10.29 -12.58
N GLY A 482 -29.04 9.40 -11.81
CA GLY A 482 -29.54 9.76 -10.49
C GLY A 482 -30.38 8.67 -9.84
N HIS A 483 -30.83 8.96 -8.61
CA HIS A 483 -31.73 8.08 -7.88
C HIS A 483 -33.19 8.35 -8.24
N LEU A 484 -34.09 7.44 -7.86
CA LEU A 484 -35.53 7.64 -8.03
C LEU A 484 -36.00 8.92 -7.32
N ARG A 485 -36.68 9.81 -8.05
CA ARG A 485 -37.17 11.10 -7.55
C ARG A 485 -38.28 11.03 -6.50
N GLU A 486 -38.88 9.87 -6.25
CA GLU A 486 -40.18 9.76 -5.54
C GLU A 486 -40.12 9.94 -4.03
N ALA A 487 -38.98 10.12 -3.41
CA ALA A 487 -38.95 10.31 -1.97
C ALA A 487 -37.94 11.39 -1.57
N PRO A 488 -38.42 12.50 -1.01
CA PRO A 488 -37.55 13.45 -0.32
C PRO A 488 -37.00 12.80 0.94
N GLY A 489 -35.72 12.69 1.06
CA GLY A 489 -35.05 12.14 2.24
C GLY A 489 -33.56 12.04 2.02
N SER A 490 -32.82 11.92 3.11
CA SER A 490 -31.37 11.77 3.07
C SER A 490 -31.01 10.47 2.36
N CYS A 491 -30.16 10.56 1.37
CA CYS A 491 -29.50 9.43 0.73
C CYS A 491 -28.07 9.36 1.21
N ALA A 492 -27.45 8.21 1.14
CA ALA A 492 -26.04 8.03 1.52
C ALA A 492 -25.18 7.57 0.34
N GLY A 493 -25.78 7.24 -0.82
CA GLY A 493 -25.07 6.91 -2.05
C GLY A 493 -24.84 8.15 -2.92
N ASP A 494 -23.78 8.15 -3.68
CA ASP A 494 -23.46 9.18 -4.67
C ASP A 494 -24.12 8.91 -6.03
N VAL A 495 -24.15 9.88 -6.92
CA VAL A 495 -24.55 9.57 -8.29
C VAL A 495 -23.42 8.80 -8.98
N PHE A 496 -22.23 9.37 -9.02
CA PHE A 496 -21.04 8.66 -9.44
C PHE A 496 -19.98 8.70 -8.34
N GLU A 497 -19.49 7.53 -7.93
CA GLU A 497 -18.40 7.39 -6.98
C GLU A 497 -17.17 6.78 -7.68
N PHE A 498 -16.00 7.36 -7.45
CA PHE A 498 -14.73 6.91 -8.02
C PHE A 498 -13.69 6.70 -6.92
N THR A 499 -13.17 5.50 -6.80
CA THR A 499 -12.09 5.18 -5.85
C THR A 499 -10.87 4.70 -6.62
N GLY A 500 -9.71 5.36 -6.43
CA GLY A 500 -8.46 4.96 -7.09
C GLY A 500 -8.53 5.02 -8.63
N CYS A 501 -9.33 5.94 -9.18
CA CYS A 501 -9.55 6.07 -10.63
C CYS A 501 -8.72 7.19 -11.25
N ARG A 502 -8.46 7.09 -12.56
CA ARG A 502 -7.76 8.13 -13.31
C ARG A 502 -8.20 8.21 -14.77
N ASP A 503 -7.89 9.33 -15.40
CA ASP A 503 -8.23 9.58 -16.80
C ASP A 503 -9.74 9.39 -17.04
N VAL A 504 -10.54 10.19 -16.33
CA VAL A 504 -12.00 10.12 -16.37
C VAL A 504 -12.57 11.36 -17.03
N GLU A 505 -13.45 11.16 -18.00
CA GLU A 505 -14.18 12.24 -18.67
C GLU A 505 -15.69 12.09 -18.43
N ILE A 506 -16.33 13.14 -17.89
CA ILE A 506 -17.78 13.24 -17.75
C ILE A 506 -18.23 14.44 -18.57
N ALA A 507 -19.03 14.21 -19.61
CA ALA A 507 -19.36 15.25 -20.58
C ALA A 507 -20.85 15.31 -20.93
N ASN A 508 -21.41 16.51 -20.98
CA ASN A 508 -22.81 16.74 -21.35
C ASN A 508 -23.80 15.85 -20.57
N CYS A 509 -23.59 15.74 -19.24
CA CYS A 509 -24.41 14.94 -18.36
C CYS A 509 -25.30 15.79 -17.45
N GLY A 510 -26.36 15.18 -16.93
CA GLY A 510 -27.17 15.69 -15.82
C GLY A 510 -27.04 14.75 -14.62
N LEU A 511 -26.39 15.16 -13.56
CA LEU A 511 -26.24 14.35 -12.35
C LEU A 511 -27.19 14.90 -11.29
N PHE A 512 -28.18 14.11 -10.91
CA PHE A 512 -29.21 14.56 -9.97
C PHE A 512 -29.52 13.49 -8.93
N GLY A 513 -30.10 13.92 -7.88
CA GLY A 513 -30.77 12.97 -7.04
C GLY A 513 -30.67 13.29 -5.59
N CYS A 514 -31.34 12.45 -4.80
CA CYS A 514 -31.19 12.48 -3.37
C CYS A 514 -29.90 11.75 -2.89
N GLY A 515 -28.94 11.52 -3.78
CA GLY A 515 -27.60 11.04 -3.40
C GLY A 515 -26.83 12.07 -2.59
N VAL A 516 -25.85 11.62 -1.83
CA VAL A 516 -25.03 12.53 -1.01
C VAL A 516 -24.33 13.53 -1.91
N ASN A 517 -23.61 13.05 -2.91
CA ASN A 517 -22.90 13.89 -3.86
C ASN A 517 -23.29 13.56 -5.32
N GLY A 518 -23.13 14.52 -6.20
CA GLY A 518 -23.23 14.25 -7.63
C GLY A 518 -22.02 13.47 -8.14
N ILE A 519 -20.83 13.84 -7.66
CA ILE A 519 -19.57 13.14 -7.89
C ILE A 519 -18.85 12.99 -6.56
N GLY A 520 -18.64 11.75 -6.11
CA GLY A 520 -17.69 11.39 -5.09
C GLY A 520 -16.41 10.90 -5.75
N ALA A 521 -15.25 11.31 -5.23
CA ALA A 521 -13.98 10.75 -5.67
C ALA A 521 -12.99 10.70 -4.52
N SER A 522 -12.28 9.57 -4.42
CA SER A 522 -11.21 9.36 -3.45
C SER A 522 -9.99 8.77 -4.13
N ASP A 523 -8.79 9.23 -3.73
CA ASP A 523 -7.50 8.72 -4.24
C ASP A 523 -7.44 8.68 -5.77
N SER A 524 -8.01 9.69 -6.44
CA SER A 524 -8.26 9.70 -7.89
C SER A 524 -7.63 10.91 -8.57
N SER A 525 -7.29 10.80 -9.87
CA SER A 525 -6.64 11.89 -10.61
C SER A 525 -7.05 12.00 -12.08
N ASP A 526 -6.73 13.17 -12.68
CA ASP A 526 -6.86 13.42 -14.12
C ASP A 526 -8.31 13.32 -14.61
N PHE A 527 -9.20 14.08 -13.97
CA PHE A 527 -10.63 14.15 -14.34
C PHE A 527 -10.95 15.39 -15.17
N ILE A 528 -11.74 15.20 -16.19
CA ILE A 528 -12.34 16.28 -16.99
C ILE A 528 -13.86 16.18 -16.88
N ILE A 529 -14.47 17.11 -16.18
CA ILE A 529 -15.91 17.25 -16.10
C ILE A 529 -16.30 18.48 -16.92
N ARG A 530 -17.07 18.30 -18.00
CA ARG A 530 -17.42 19.39 -18.90
C ARG A 530 -18.87 19.40 -19.32
N ASP A 531 -19.41 20.60 -19.56
CA ASP A 531 -20.78 20.78 -20.04
C ASP A 531 -21.83 20.03 -19.22
N THR A 532 -21.54 19.79 -17.93
CA THR A 532 -22.32 18.90 -17.03
C THR A 532 -23.05 19.70 -15.97
N GLU A 533 -24.31 19.34 -15.73
CA GLU A 533 -25.17 19.92 -14.71
C GLU A 533 -25.28 18.95 -13.53
N ILE A 534 -24.95 19.43 -12.31
CA ILE A 534 -25.01 18.66 -11.07
C ILE A 534 -25.97 19.38 -10.13
N TYR A 535 -27.04 18.70 -9.70
CA TYR A 535 -28.10 19.37 -8.97
C TYR A 535 -28.91 18.47 -8.05
N GLU A 536 -29.59 19.09 -7.09
CA GLU A 536 -30.47 18.41 -6.13
C GLU A 536 -29.76 17.33 -5.28
N CYS A 537 -28.45 17.48 -5.03
CA CYS A 537 -27.70 16.56 -4.18
C CYS A 537 -27.96 16.83 -2.69
N SER A 538 -27.97 15.78 -1.86
CA SER A 538 -28.27 15.90 -0.43
C SER A 538 -27.18 16.60 0.36
N GLU A 539 -25.94 16.62 -0.12
CA GLU A 539 -24.82 17.35 0.47
C GLU A 539 -24.10 18.19 -0.57
N TYR A 540 -23.18 17.63 -1.37
CA TYR A 540 -22.31 18.39 -2.27
C TYR A 540 -22.59 18.07 -3.73
N GLY A 541 -22.28 19.01 -4.61
CA GLY A 541 -22.22 18.74 -6.04
C GLY A 541 -21.07 17.79 -6.38
N ALA A 542 -19.89 18.04 -5.81
CA ALA A 542 -18.78 17.11 -5.83
C ALA A 542 -18.01 17.10 -4.50
N ASN A 543 -17.60 15.92 -4.07
CA ASN A 543 -16.79 15.69 -2.87
C ASN A 543 -15.53 14.93 -3.25
N LEU A 544 -14.36 15.60 -3.12
CA LEU A 544 -13.08 15.08 -3.57
C LEU A 544 -12.15 14.93 -2.37
N TRP A 545 -11.69 13.70 -2.14
CA TRP A 545 -10.76 13.38 -1.06
C TRP A 545 -9.46 12.84 -1.65
N ASN A 546 -8.34 13.45 -1.30
CA ASN A 546 -7.00 13.02 -1.72
C ASN A 546 -6.90 12.88 -3.26
N CYS A 547 -7.46 13.84 -3.99
CA CYS A 547 -7.54 13.84 -5.44
C CYS A 547 -6.64 14.91 -6.05
N SER A 548 -6.32 14.78 -7.35
CA SER A 548 -5.53 15.78 -8.07
C SER A 548 -5.95 15.93 -9.53
N HIS A 549 -5.64 17.10 -10.12
CA HIS A 549 -5.86 17.38 -11.55
C HIS A 549 -7.32 17.20 -12.01
N PHE A 550 -8.26 17.83 -11.31
CA PHE A 550 -9.65 17.91 -11.74
C PHE A 550 -9.91 19.20 -12.51
N LEU A 551 -10.49 19.07 -13.69
CA LEU A 551 -10.95 20.20 -14.49
C LEU A 551 -12.47 20.21 -14.58
N PHE A 552 -13.12 21.22 -14.01
CA PHE A 552 -14.54 21.50 -14.21
C PHE A 552 -14.67 22.61 -15.27
N GLN A 553 -15.14 22.26 -16.43
CA GLN A 553 -15.27 23.18 -17.55
C GLN A 553 -16.73 23.36 -17.96
N ASN A 554 -17.20 24.58 -17.93
CA ASN A 554 -18.56 24.91 -18.37
C ASN A 554 -19.66 24.10 -17.63
N CYS A 555 -19.40 23.75 -16.36
CA CYS A 555 -20.32 23.00 -15.53
C CYS A 555 -21.26 23.92 -14.75
N ARG A 556 -22.41 23.40 -14.37
CA ARG A 556 -23.36 24.07 -13.50
C ARG A 556 -23.65 23.18 -12.29
N ILE A 557 -23.32 23.67 -11.09
CA ILE A 557 -23.66 23.00 -9.83
C ILE A 557 -24.63 23.88 -9.06
N HIS A 558 -25.81 23.37 -8.71
CA HIS A 558 -26.84 24.16 -8.04
C HIS A 558 -27.84 23.29 -7.26
N ASP A 559 -28.58 23.94 -6.37
CA ASP A 559 -29.62 23.31 -5.57
C ASP A 559 -29.14 22.12 -4.72
N CYS A 560 -27.84 22.08 -4.39
CA CYS A 560 -27.27 21.10 -3.46
C CYS A 560 -27.39 21.62 -2.02
N TYR A 561 -27.64 20.73 -1.06
CA TYR A 561 -28.02 21.12 0.30
C TYR A 561 -26.86 21.78 1.09
N ALA A 562 -25.65 21.24 0.99
CA ALA A 562 -24.51 21.79 1.72
C ALA A 562 -23.74 22.81 0.86
N ASN A 563 -22.94 22.35 -0.09
CA ASN A 563 -22.09 23.22 -0.92
C ASN A 563 -21.91 22.64 -2.33
N GLY A 564 -21.40 23.46 -3.26
CA GLY A 564 -21.09 23.00 -4.61
C GLY A 564 -19.95 21.99 -4.63
N LEU A 565 -18.84 22.30 -3.95
CA LEU A 565 -17.65 21.46 -3.88
C LEU A 565 -17.16 21.30 -2.44
N MET A 566 -16.74 20.10 -2.09
CA MET A 566 -15.99 19.76 -0.89
C MET A 566 -14.65 19.18 -1.28
N LEU A 567 -13.56 19.70 -0.75
CA LEU A 567 -12.20 19.30 -1.09
C LEU A 567 -11.42 19.01 0.19
N THR A 568 -10.83 17.83 0.27
CA THR A 568 -9.99 17.41 1.40
C THR A 568 -8.72 16.74 0.87
N GLY A 569 -7.55 17.25 1.22
CA GLY A 569 -6.27 16.71 0.75
C GLY A 569 -6.11 16.75 -0.78
N THR A 570 -6.81 17.64 -1.47
CA THR A 570 -6.95 17.66 -2.93
C THR A 570 -6.24 18.87 -3.52
N ASP A 571 -5.51 18.67 -4.62
CA ASP A 571 -4.75 19.71 -5.28
C ASP A 571 -5.06 19.84 -6.79
N HIS A 572 -4.53 20.90 -7.42
CA HIS A 572 -4.65 21.15 -8.88
C HIS A 572 -6.09 21.08 -9.43
N ILE A 573 -7.04 21.69 -8.72
CA ILE A 573 -8.41 21.81 -9.20
C ILE A 573 -8.55 23.04 -10.07
N LEU A 574 -8.89 22.85 -11.33
CA LEU A 574 -9.18 23.91 -12.29
C LEU A 574 -10.67 24.05 -12.47
N TRP A 575 -11.13 25.28 -12.37
CA TRP A 575 -12.54 25.61 -12.46
C TRP A 575 -12.78 26.70 -13.50
N ASN A 576 -13.51 26.36 -14.55
CA ASN A 576 -13.93 27.28 -15.58
C ASN A 576 -15.45 27.19 -15.77
N THR A 577 -16.22 27.87 -14.93
CA THR A 577 -17.67 27.95 -15.10
C THR A 577 -18.15 29.39 -14.98
N GLU A 578 -19.07 29.80 -15.83
CA GLU A 578 -19.70 31.13 -15.79
C GLU A 578 -20.82 31.25 -14.75
N GLN A 579 -21.28 30.18 -14.11
CA GLN A 579 -22.45 30.17 -13.24
C GLN A 579 -22.21 29.43 -11.92
N VAL A 580 -22.52 30.00 -11.10
CA VAL A 580 -23.05 30.44 -9.85
C VAL A 580 -23.66 29.34 -8.97
N TYR A 581 -23.19 29.38 -7.83
CA TYR A 581 -23.57 28.76 -6.60
C TYR A 581 -24.69 29.45 -5.88
N ASP A 582 -25.62 28.68 -5.33
CA ASP A 582 -26.29 29.04 -4.09
C ASP A 582 -25.54 28.41 -2.87
N GLY A 583 -24.25 28.23 -2.92
CA GLY A 583 -23.43 27.68 -1.84
C GLY A 583 -21.98 28.18 -1.85
N VAL A 584 -21.37 28.22 -0.68
CA VAL A 584 -20.00 28.68 -0.45
C VAL A 584 -19.03 27.55 -0.80
N PHE A 585 -17.99 27.88 -1.54
CA PHE A 585 -16.82 27.04 -1.70
C PHE A 585 -16.00 27.08 -0.41
N GLU A 586 -15.89 25.96 0.29
CA GLU A 586 -15.04 25.83 1.47
C GLU A 586 -14.05 24.68 1.26
N PRO A 587 -12.74 24.96 1.06
CA PRO A 587 -11.73 23.92 1.18
C PRO A 587 -11.69 23.45 2.64
N ALA A 588 -11.75 22.14 2.84
CA ALA A 588 -11.73 21.56 4.18
C ALA A 588 -10.36 21.66 4.84
N ASP A 589 -9.30 21.93 4.09
CA ASP A 589 -7.96 22.16 4.61
C ASP A 589 -7.22 23.27 3.85
N GLU A 590 -6.18 23.82 4.50
CA GLU A 590 -5.35 24.90 3.97
C GLU A 590 -4.38 24.45 2.84
N ASN A 591 -4.30 23.16 2.54
CA ASN A 591 -3.46 22.58 1.47
C ASN A 591 -4.23 22.36 0.16
N ALA A 592 -5.54 22.46 0.17
CA ALA A 592 -6.33 22.36 -1.04
C ALA A 592 -6.05 23.55 -1.97
N SER A 593 -5.52 23.30 -3.17
CA SER A 593 -5.24 24.32 -4.15
C SER A 593 -6.31 24.36 -5.25
N VAL A 594 -7.00 25.47 -5.38
CA VAL A 594 -7.99 25.71 -6.42
C VAL A 594 -7.60 26.91 -7.25
N THR A 595 -7.46 26.69 -8.55
CA THR A 595 -7.22 27.78 -9.49
C THR A 595 -8.49 28.02 -10.31
N LYS A 596 -9.10 29.19 -10.11
CA LYS A 596 -10.22 29.64 -10.93
C LYS A 596 -9.72 30.05 -12.30
N TYR A 597 -10.08 29.27 -13.31
CA TYR A 597 -9.79 29.57 -14.70
C TYR A 597 -10.99 30.28 -15.29
N GLY A 598 -10.96 31.60 -15.35
CA GLY A 598 -12.04 32.39 -15.92
C GLY A 598 -11.53 33.61 -16.65
N LEU A 599 -12.13 33.94 -17.76
CA LEU A 599 -11.95 35.19 -18.48
C LEU A 599 -12.17 36.36 -17.53
N GLU A 600 -11.10 37.11 -17.20
CA GLU A 600 -11.24 38.45 -16.69
C GLU A 600 -11.99 39.26 -17.76
N ARG A 601 -13.26 39.56 -17.52
CA ARG A 601 -13.88 40.70 -18.21
C ARG A 601 -13.34 41.95 -17.53
N PRO A 602 -12.67 42.84 -18.25
CA PRO A 602 -12.40 44.15 -17.73
C PRO A 602 -13.73 44.83 -17.42
N LEU A 603 -13.83 45.41 -16.22
CA LEU A 603 -14.94 46.28 -15.80
C LEU A 603 -15.14 47.44 -16.76
#